data_5fca011fbd36c41bceba78b2ac17bbef
#
_entry.id   5fca011fbd36c41bceba78b2ac17bbef
#
_cell.length_a   1.000
_cell.length_b   1.000
_cell.length_c   1.000
_cell.angle_alpha   90.00
_cell.angle_beta   90.00
_cell.angle_gamma   90.00
#
_symmetry.space_group_name_H-M   'P 1'
#
loop_
_entity.id
_entity.type
_entity.pdbx_description
1 polymer ?
#
loop_
_entity_poly.entity_id
_entity_poly.type
_entity_poly.pdbx_seq_one_letter_code
_entity_poly.pdbx_strand_id
1 'polypeptide(L)'
;LDVFAGSGTTAAVAQKMGRRWVTCELLESTFTTFTRPRLEKVLNDQDPGGITRTKGERVDATEDGLPDGVSPEDAAKFTSVLNKLIKDDPELKKSIEVKTLKAASKTRRTKEVVNWRGGGGFQVAHLSPACFDYAPELDRVMLTAAATGQTLIESVTANLGFTLLHPDDDYVFDARRGNALLKVVEGVATTEIVDWLASQIQPGETIVLAATTVMDGVRQHLRKLVKGSRVVALPDDVFRYSEGGDQ
;
A
#
# COMPACT_ATOMS: atom_id res chain seq x y z
N LEU A 1 0.40 -7.60 -3.27
CA LEU A 1 -0.93 -6.99 -3.37
C LEU A 1 -1.96 -7.88 -2.70
N ASP A 2 -2.78 -7.30 -1.85
CA ASP A 2 -3.93 -7.94 -1.19
C ASP A 2 -5.13 -7.00 -1.33
N VAL A 3 -6.14 -7.41 -2.08
CA VAL A 3 -7.32 -6.59 -2.39
C VAL A 3 -8.47 -6.76 -1.38
N PHE A 4 -8.29 -7.64 -0.39
CA PHE A 4 -9.25 -7.90 0.68
C PHE A 4 -8.52 -7.89 2.03
N ALA A 5 -8.09 -6.70 2.45
CA ALA A 5 -7.23 -6.54 3.63
C ALA A 5 -7.82 -7.14 4.91
N GLY A 6 -9.11 -7.00 5.13
CA GLY A 6 -9.79 -7.44 6.34
C GLY A 6 -9.10 -6.93 7.60
N SER A 7 -8.52 -7.83 8.40
CA SER A 7 -7.76 -7.44 9.59
C SER A 7 -6.30 -7.03 9.31
N GLY A 8 -5.87 -6.92 8.06
CA GLY A 8 -4.51 -6.51 7.66
C GLY A 8 -3.43 -7.57 7.89
N THR A 9 -3.78 -8.86 7.92
CA THR A 9 -2.81 -9.92 8.24
C THR A 9 -1.70 -10.02 7.21
N THR A 10 -2.03 -9.99 5.92
CA THR A 10 -1.05 -10.08 4.82
C THR A 10 -0.05 -8.92 4.89
N ALA A 11 -0.56 -7.69 5.03
CA ALA A 11 0.28 -6.50 5.13
C ALA A 11 1.16 -6.52 6.39
N ALA A 12 0.61 -6.95 7.54
CA ALA A 12 1.35 -7.10 8.79
C ALA A 12 2.51 -8.10 8.67
N VAL A 13 2.28 -9.25 8.03
CA VAL A 13 3.34 -10.25 7.79
C VAL A 13 4.37 -9.72 6.79
N ALA A 14 3.92 -9.10 5.69
CA ALA A 14 4.83 -8.53 4.69
C ALA A 14 5.73 -7.44 5.30
N GLN A 15 5.17 -6.56 6.13
CA GLN A 15 5.94 -5.54 6.87
C GLN A 15 7.01 -6.18 7.75
N LYS A 16 6.66 -7.18 8.57
CA LYS A 16 7.58 -7.90 9.45
C LYS A 16 8.67 -8.67 8.70
N MET A 17 8.42 -9.00 7.42
CA MET A 17 9.38 -9.64 6.52
C MET A 17 10.23 -8.63 5.71
N GLY A 18 10.06 -7.32 5.93
CA GLY A 18 10.74 -6.28 5.17
C GLY A 18 10.31 -6.21 3.69
N ARG A 19 9.13 -6.68 3.35
CA ARG A 19 8.60 -6.67 1.98
C ARG A 19 7.77 -5.42 1.73
N ARG A 20 7.80 -4.94 0.49
CA ARG A 20 6.82 -3.95 0.02
C ARG A 20 5.45 -4.60 -0.10
N TRP A 21 4.42 -3.84 0.25
CA TRP A 21 3.04 -4.31 0.17
C TRP A 21 2.08 -3.19 -0.21
N VAL A 22 1.00 -3.58 -0.84
CA VAL A 22 -0.19 -2.76 -1.09
C VAL A 22 -1.38 -3.61 -0.65
N THR A 23 -2.26 -3.03 0.12
CA THR A 23 -3.50 -3.70 0.54
C THR A 23 -4.67 -2.74 0.41
N CYS A 24 -5.83 -3.27 0.03
CA CYS A 24 -7.06 -2.51 -0.16
C CYS A 24 -8.16 -3.09 0.74
N GLU A 25 -9.01 -2.21 1.24
CA GLU A 25 -10.22 -2.58 1.98
C GLU A 25 -11.38 -1.72 1.49
N LEU A 26 -12.48 -2.36 1.12
CA LEU A 26 -13.65 -1.67 0.59
C LEU A 26 -14.45 -0.97 1.70
N LEU A 27 -14.55 -1.61 2.88
CA LEU A 27 -15.35 -1.10 3.98
C LEU A 27 -14.50 -0.21 4.89
N GLU A 28 -14.81 1.08 4.91
CA GLU A 28 -14.17 2.06 5.79
C GLU A 28 -14.20 1.64 7.26
N SER A 29 -15.31 1.05 7.72
CA SER A 29 -15.43 0.55 9.09
C SER A 29 -14.46 -0.59 9.40
N THR A 30 -14.21 -1.49 8.46
CA THR A 30 -13.22 -2.56 8.59
C THR A 30 -11.81 -1.99 8.63
N PHE A 31 -11.52 -1.06 7.70
CA PHE A 31 -10.22 -0.40 7.63
C PHE A 31 -9.88 0.34 8.93
N THR A 32 -10.78 1.17 9.43
CA THR A 32 -10.56 2.01 10.62
C THR A 32 -10.54 1.20 11.91
N THR A 33 -11.33 0.14 12.00
CA THR A 33 -11.46 -0.66 13.23
C THR A 33 -10.36 -1.73 13.35
N PHE A 34 -9.95 -2.34 12.25
CA PHE A 34 -9.07 -3.51 12.28
C PHE A 34 -7.76 -3.32 11.52
N THR A 35 -7.83 -2.95 10.22
CA THR A 35 -6.66 -2.93 9.33
C THR A 35 -5.63 -1.91 9.79
N ARG A 36 -6.01 -0.66 9.85
CA ARG A 36 -5.13 0.45 10.22
C ARG A 36 -4.56 0.31 11.64
N PRO A 37 -5.37 0.08 12.70
CA PRO A 37 -4.83 -0.05 14.05
C PRO A 37 -3.86 -1.22 14.21
N ARG A 38 -4.07 -2.32 13.47
CA ARG A 38 -3.12 -3.43 13.47
C ARG A 38 -1.78 -3.04 12.84
N LEU A 39 -1.80 -2.38 11.69
CA LEU A 39 -0.59 -1.94 11.01
C LEU A 39 0.19 -0.93 11.86
N GLU A 40 -0.49 0.01 12.50
CA GLU A 40 0.11 0.94 13.46
C GLU A 40 0.77 0.20 14.64
N LYS A 41 0.13 -0.84 15.20
CA LYS A 41 0.74 -1.69 16.24
C LYS A 41 1.98 -2.42 15.74
N VAL A 42 1.97 -2.90 14.49
CA VAL A 42 3.14 -3.55 13.89
C VAL A 42 4.32 -2.59 13.81
N LEU A 43 4.09 -1.35 13.35
CA LEU A 43 5.15 -0.33 13.26
C LEU A 43 5.70 0.06 14.65
N ASN A 44 4.86 0.08 15.67
CA ASN A 44 5.21 0.50 17.02
C ASN A 44 5.70 -0.64 17.94
N ASP A 45 6.04 -1.82 17.40
CA ASP A 45 6.45 -3.02 18.17
C ASP A 45 5.38 -3.49 19.19
N GLN A 46 4.11 -3.26 18.87
CA GLN A 46 2.97 -3.58 19.74
C GLN A 46 2.13 -4.76 19.25
N ASP A 47 2.52 -5.42 18.16
CA ASP A 47 1.88 -6.63 17.66
C ASP A 47 2.75 -7.86 17.92
N PRO A 48 2.52 -8.59 19.04
CA PRO A 48 3.31 -9.79 19.38
C PRO A 48 2.96 -11.01 18.52
N GLY A 49 1.92 -10.90 17.67
CA GLY A 49 1.38 -12.01 16.89
C GLY A 49 2.21 -12.41 15.67
N GLY A 50 1.82 -13.55 15.09
CA GLY A 50 2.40 -14.06 13.85
C GLY A 50 3.90 -14.36 13.97
N ILE A 51 4.68 -13.80 13.05
CA ILE A 51 6.13 -14.04 12.93
C ILE A 51 6.99 -13.06 13.76
N THR A 52 6.40 -12.24 14.62
CA THR A 52 7.15 -11.28 15.46
C THR A 52 8.22 -12.00 16.29
N ARG A 53 7.89 -13.19 16.77
CA ARG A 53 8.79 -14.01 17.59
C ARG A 53 8.78 -15.46 17.15
N THR A 54 9.96 -16.04 17.06
CA THR A 54 10.11 -17.49 16.89
C THR A 54 10.41 -18.11 18.25
N LYS A 55 9.56 -19.04 18.67
CA LYS A 55 9.78 -19.79 19.90
C LYS A 55 11.08 -20.57 19.78
N GLY A 56 11.88 -20.56 20.84
CA GLY A 56 13.08 -21.36 20.91
C GLY A 56 12.77 -22.85 20.74
N GLU A 57 13.69 -23.58 20.16
CA GLU A 57 13.62 -25.03 20.03
C GLU A 57 13.59 -25.70 21.41
N ARG A 58 12.93 -26.82 21.47
CA ARG A 58 12.93 -27.63 22.66
C ARG A 58 14.17 -28.51 22.64
N VAL A 59 14.91 -28.51 23.73
CA VAL A 59 16.15 -29.29 23.87
C VAL A 59 16.08 -30.11 25.13
N ASP A 60 16.86 -31.16 25.15
CA ASP A 60 17.09 -32.00 26.33
C ASP A 60 17.63 -31.15 27.50
N ALA A 61 17.17 -31.43 28.69
CA ALA A 61 17.61 -30.82 29.93
C ALA A 61 17.67 -31.84 31.08
N THR A 62 17.76 -33.14 30.73
CA THR A 62 18.02 -34.22 31.66
C THR A 62 19.53 -34.26 32.02
N GLU A 63 19.90 -34.96 33.07
CA GLU A 63 21.32 -35.13 33.47
C GLU A 63 22.00 -36.19 32.60
N ASP A 64 21.30 -37.27 32.29
CA ASP A 64 21.86 -38.44 31.60
C ASP A 64 21.52 -38.54 30.11
N GLY A 65 20.80 -37.57 29.58
CA GLY A 65 20.24 -37.58 28.23
C GLY A 65 18.84 -38.23 28.19
N LEU A 66 18.07 -37.86 27.16
CA LEU A 66 16.77 -38.48 26.88
C LEU A 66 16.99 -39.93 26.42
N PRO A 67 16.05 -40.85 26.71
CA PRO A 67 16.13 -42.21 26.19
C PRO A 67 16.25 -42.27 24.67
N ASP A 68 16.95 -43.29 24.16
CA ASP A 68 17.13 -43.48 22.71
C ASP A 68 15.80 -43.49 21.97
N GLY A 69 15.72 -42.71 20.88
CA GLY A 69 14.53 -42.57 20.06
C GLY A 69 13.47 -41.61 20.60
N VAL A 70 13.69 -40.99 21.75
CA VAL A 70 12.75 -40.00 22.32
C VAL A 70 13.19 -38.58 21.98
N SER A 71 12.39 -37.89 21.20
CA SER A 71 12.63 -36.47 20.89
C SER A 71 12.34 -35.56 22.10
N PRO A 72 12.99 -34.38 22.21
CA PRO A 72 12.66 -33.41 23.25
C PRO A 72 11.18 -32.97 23.22
N GLU A 73 10.54 -32.93 22.04
CA GLU A 73 9.13 -32.66 21.88
C GLU A 73 8.27 -33.76 22.50
N ASP A 74 8.59 -35.02 22.28
CA ASP A 74 7.82 -36.15 22.81
C ASP A 74 7.99 -36.28 24.32
N ALA A 75 9.20 -36.08 24.84
CA ALA A 75 9.44 -35.99 26.27
C ALA A 75 8.61 -34.89 26.94
N ALA A 76 8.44 -33.72 26.26
CA ALA A 76 7.59 -32.64 26.77
C ALA A 76 6.11 -32.99 26.73
N LYS A 77 5.64 -33.68 25.67
CA LYS A 77 4.25 -34.14 25.57
C LYS A 77 3.98 -35.13 26.71
N PHE A 78 4.88 -36.09 26.91
CA PHE A 78 4.78 -37.04 28.02
C PHE A 78 4.68 -36.34 29.39
N THR A 79 5.58 -35.39 29.68
CA THR A 79 5.55 -34.60 30.91
C THR A 79 4.24 -33.84 31.07
N SER A 80 3.68 -33.30 29.98
CA SER A 80 2.40 -32.58 29.98
C SER A 80 1.24 -33.52 30.34
N VAL A 81 1.21 -34.72 29.75
CA VAL A 81 0.18 -35.74 30.04
C VAL A 81 0.31 -36.22 31.47
N LEU A 82 1.51 -36.54 31.90
CA LEU A 82 1.81 -36.98 33.28
C LEU A 82 1.31 -35.93 34.29
N ASN A 83 1.61 -34.65 34.06
CA ASN A 83 1.14 -33.56 34.93
C ASN A 83 -0.38 -33.45 34.99
N LYS A 84 -1.09 -33.75 33.90
CA LYS A 84 -2.56 -33.76 33.87
C LYS A 84 -3.12 -34.92 34.68
N LEU A 85 -2.54 -36.11 34.52
CA LEU A 85 -3.00 -37.33 35.21
C LEU A 85 -2.83 -37.22 36.73
N ILE A 86 -1.73 -36.63 37.20
CA ILE A 86 -1.46 -36.48 38.63
C ILE A 86 -1.98 -35.20 39.24
N LYS A 87 -2.72 -34.35 38.45
CA LYS A 87 -3.15 -33.02 38.89
C LYS A 87 -3.90 -33.04 40.19
N ASP A 88 -4.83 -33.97 40.33
CA ASP A 88 -5.79 -34.04 41.45
C ASP A 88 -5.39 -35.05 42.50
N ASP A 89 -4.19 -35.67 42.39
CA ASP A 89 -3.65 -36.65 43.33
C ASP A 89 -2.35 -36.16 44.01
N PRO A 90 -2.45 -35.66 45.27
CA PRO A 90 -1.30 -35.16 46.01
C PRO A 90 -0.25 -36.25 46.37
N GLU A 91 -0.67 -37.48 46.52
CA GLU A 91 0.24 -38.59 46.88
C GLU A 91 1.10 -38.98 45.66
N LEU A 92 0.46 -39.10 44.49
CA LEU A 92 1.18 -39.37 43.25
C LEU A 92 2.17 -38.23 42.91
N LYS A 93 1.83 -36.98 43.21
CA LYS A 93 2.77 -35.86 43.01
C LYS A 93 4.07 -36.00 43.84
N LYS A 94 3.97 -36.60 45.00
CA LYS A 94 5.12 -36.77 45.91
C LYS A 94 5.90 -38.09 45.67
N SER A 95 5.31 -39.03 44.90
CA SER A 95 5.90 -40.30 44.60
C SER A 95 7.32 -40.17 43.99
N ILE A 96 8.22 -41.05 44.38
CA ILE A 96 9.61 -41.07 43.88
C ILE A 96 9.60 -41.41 42.40
N GLU A 97 8.78 -42.36 41.97
CA GLU A 97 8.63 -42.80 40.59
C GLU A 97 8.23 -41.67 39.65
N VAL A 98 7.23 -40.86 40.07
CA VAL A 98 6.78 -39.70 39.30
C VAL A 98 7.88 -38.63 39.20
N LYS A 99 8.65 -38.41 40.26
CA LYS A 99 9.77 -37.50 40.26
C LYS A 99 10.88 -37.97 39.32
N THR A 100 11.20 -39.28 39.34
CA THR A 100 12.17 -39.89 38.44
C THR A 100 11.76 -39.78 36.99
N LEU A 101 10.47 -40.09 36.66
CA LEU A 101 9.93 -39.92 35.30
C LEU A 101 9.99 -38.47 34.80
N LYS A 102 9.71 -37.53 35.67
CA LYS A 102 9.82 -36.10 35.34
C LYS A 102 11.28 -35.66 35.15
N ALA A 103 12.20 -36.17 35.92
CA ALA A 103 13.62 -35.89 35.75
C ALA A 103 14.14 -36.46 34.42
N ALA A 104 13.81 -37.72 34.12
CA ALA A 104 14.22 -38.42 32.90
C ALA A 104 13.55 -37.88 31.61
N SER A 105 12.49 -37.07 31.73
CA SER A 105 11.80 -36.42 30.61
C SER A 105 11.91 -34.90 30.63
N LYS A 106 12.88 -34.37 31.39
CA LYS A 106 13.03 -32.92 31.55
C LYS A 106 13.53 -32.28 30.26
N THR A 107 12.83 -31.26 29.82
CA THR A 107 13.20 -30.47 28.64
C THR A 107 13.14 -28.99 28.94
N ARG A 108 13.88 -28.20 28.19
CA ARG A 108 13.81 -26.73 28.22
C ARG A 108 13.65 -26.17 26.81
N ARG A 109 13.18 -24.98 26.70
CA ARG A 109 13.25 -24.23 25.43
C ARG A 109 14.51 -23.38 25.40
N THR A 110 15.12 -23.30 24.22
CA THR A 110 16.16 -22.30 23.95
C THR A 110 15.57 -20.92 23.98
N LYS A 111 16.42 -19.90 23.92
CA LYS A 111 15.98 -18.52 23.93
C LYS A 111 15.11 -18.23 22.72
N GLU A 112 14.03 -17.49 22.93
CA GLU A 112 13.15 -16.97 21.87
C GLU A 112 13.90 -15.98 20.99
N VAL A 113 13.70 -16.05 19.69
CA VAL A 113 14.24 -15.09 18.71
C VAL A 113 13.18 -14.06 18.39
N VAL A 114 13.53 -12.78 18.54
CA VAL A 114 12.68 -11.65 18.13
C VAL A 114 13.03 -11.29 16.69
N ASN A 115 12.09 -11.52 15.78
CA ASN A 115 12.28 -11.28 14.34
C ASN A 115 11.87 -9.86 13.92
N TRP A 116 11.02 -9.20 14.70
CA TRP A 116 10.53 -7.86 14.39
C TRP A 116 10.50 -6.99 15.65
N ARG A 117 10.96 -5.75 15.52
CA ARG A 117 11.02 -4.75 16.60
C ARG A 117 10.40 -3.42 16.21
N GLY A 118 9.42 -3.45 15.29
CA GLY A 118 8.81 -2.24 14.78
C GLY A 118 9.62 -1.53 13.71
N GLY A 119 9.12 -0.40 13.26
CA GLY A 119 9.76 0.46 12.28
C GLY A 119 9.09 0.45 10.90
N GLY A 120 9.57 1.36 10.04
CA GLY A 120 8.97 1.62 8.74
C GLY A 120 7.76 2.56 8.83
N GLY A 121 6.96 2.56 7.78
CA GLY A 121 5.74 3.35 7.66
C GLY A 121 4.85 2.83 6.55
N PHE A 122 3.64 3.33 6.48
CA PHE A 122 2.73 3.13 5.35
C PHE A 122 1.96 4.41 5.06
N GLN A 123 1.51 4.54 3.83
CA GLN A 123 0.63 5.63 3.41
C GLN A 123 -0.79 5.09 3.27
N VAL A 124 -1.75 5.84 3.74
CA VAL A 124 -3.18 5.62 3.49
C VAL A 124 -3.59 6.47 2.30
N ALA A 125 -4.30 5.87 1.37
CA ALA A 125 -4.89 6.55 0.23
C ALA A 125 -6.34 6.14 0.06
N HIS A 126 -7.17 7.06 -0.36
CA HIS A 126 -8.55 6.80 -0.77
C HIS A 126 -8.62 6.78 -2.29
N LEU A 127 -9.34 5.82 -2.86
CA LEU A 127 -9.62 5.81 -4.29
C LEU A 127 -10.74 6.82 -4.57
N SER A 128 -10.43 7.82 -5.39
CA SER A 128 -11.44 8.71 -5.94
C SER A 128 -12.28 7.99 -7.00
N PRO A 129 -13.52 8.42 -7.24
CA PRO A 129 -14.28 7.95 -8.40
C PRO A 129 -13.49 8.14 -9.69
N ALA A 130 -13.59 7.18 -10.60
CA ALA A 130 -12.88 7.25 -11.88
C ALA A 130 -13.41 8.43 -12.72
N CYS A 131 -12.50 9.30 -13.20
CA CYS A 131 -12.86 10.38 -14.14
C CYS A 131 -13.03 9.88 -15.56
N PHE A 132 -12.49 8.72 -15.88
CA PHE A 132 -12.47 8.14 -17.22
C PHE A 132 -13.01 6.72 -17.16
N ASP A 133 -13.86 6.36 -18.12
CA ASP A 133 -14.42 5.03 -18.26
C ASP A 133 -14.40 4.62 -19.73
N TYR A 134 -14.16 3.31 -19.98
CA TYR A 134 -14.16 2.78 -21.34
C TYR A 134 -15.57 2.37 -21.74
N ALA A 135 -16.06 2.94 -22.81
CA ALA A 135 -17.36 2.61 -23.44
C ALA A 135 -17.15 1.60 -24.56
N PRO A 136 -17.40 0.27 -24.33
CA PRO A 136 -17.11 -0.76 -25.31
C PRO A 136 -17.90 -0.60 -26.61
N GLU A 137 -19.12 -0.07 -26.52
CA GLU A 137 -20.00 0.15 -27.67
C GLU A 137 -19.51 1.25 -28.62
N LEU A 138 -18.66 2.15 -28.12
CA LEU A 138 -18.07 3.25 -28.89
C LEU A 138 -16.56 3.04 -29.17
N ASP A 139 -16.00 1.97 -28.60
CA ASP A 139 -14.55 1.66 -28.64
C ASP A 139 -13.68 2.88 -28.24
N ARG A 140 -14.09 3.59 -27.20
CA ARG A 140 -13.40 4.80 -26.74
C ARG A 140 -13.56 5.07 -25.24
N VAL A 141 -12.61 5.81 -24.69
CA VAL A 141 -12.70 6.31 -23.32
C VAL A 141 -13.58 7.55 -23.27
N MET A 142 -14.46 7.62 -22.28
CA MET A 142 -15.36 8.71 -22.04
C MET A 142 -15.08 9.35 -20.67
N LEU A 143 -15.46 10.63 -20.53
CA LEU A 143 -15.49 11.27 -19.22
C LEU A 143 -16.73 10.79 -18.44
N THR A 144 -16.54 10.49 -17.15
CA THR A 144 -17.63 10.18 -16.23
C THR A 144 -18.20 11.45 -15.60
N ALA A 145 -19.31 11.31 -14.87
CA ALA A 145 -19.86 12.41 -14.08
C ALA A 145 -18.93 12.88 -12.94
N ALA A 146 -17.94 12.06 -12.55
CA ALA A 146 -16.95 12.42 -11.53
C ALA A 146 -15.79 13.27 -12.09
N ALA A 147 -15.71 13.45 -13.41
CA ALA A 147 -14.66 14.20 -14.08
C ALA A 147 -14.87 15.72 -13.95
N THR A 148 -14.92 16.22 -12.73
CA THR A 148 -15.15 17.63 -12.40
C THR A 148 -14.19 18.14 -11.34
N GLY A 149 -13.96 19.45 -11.34
CA GLY A 149 -13.20 20.17 -10.30
C GLY A 149 -11.86 19.55 -9.97
N GLN A 150 -11.56 19.44 -8.67
CA GLN A 150 -10.29 18.92 -8.16
C GLN A 150 -10.04 17.46 -8.56
N THR A 151 -11.08 16.62 -8.61
CA THR A 151 -10.96 15.21 -9.00
C THR A 151 -10.46 15.07 -10.45
N LEU A 152 -10.94 15.90 -11.36
CA LEU A 152 -10.46 15.95 -12.75
C LEU A 152 -8.99 16.41 -12.81
N ILE A 153 -8.65 17.47 -12.07
CA ILE A 153 -7.28 18.00 -12.02
C ILE A 153 -6.30 16.91 -11.55
N GLU A 154 -6.59 16.24 -10.43
CA GLU A 154 -5.76 15.19 -9.87
C GLU A 154 -5.61 14.01 -10.83
N SER A 155 -6.71 13.57 -11.44
CA SER A 155 -6.72 12.46 -12.39
C SER A 155 -5.90 12.77 -13.64
N VAL A 156 -6.08 13.94 -14.24
CA VAL A 156 -5.32 14.37 -15.43
C VAL A 156 -3.85 14.56 -15.10
N THR A 157 -3.54 15.15 -13.94
CA THR A 157 -2.18 15.37 -13.46
C THR A 157 -1.43 14.03 -13.33
N ALA A 158 -2.07 13.04 -12.69
CA ALA A 158 -1.50 11.70 -12.53
C ALA A 158 -1.28 10.99 -13.87
N ASN A 159 -2.28 11.01 -14.77
CA ASN A 159 -2.19 10.37 -16.09
C ASN A 159 -1.13 10.99 -16.99
N LEU A 160 -0.92 12.30 -16.92
CA LEU A 160 0.10 12.99 -17.71
C LEU A 160 1.50 13.00 -17.04
N GLY A 161 1.62 12.42 -15.83
CA GLY A 161 2.87 12.31 -15.09
C GLY A 161 3.40 13.66 -14.58
N PHE A 162 2.50 14.55 -14.17
CA PHE A 162 2.81 15.82 -13.50
C PHE A 162 2.71 15.66 -11.98
N THR A 163 3.30 16.61 -11.26
CA THR A 163 3.15 16.74 -9.80
C THR A 163 2.26 17.94 -9.50
N LEU A 164 1.23 17.74 -8.68
CA LEU A 164 0.34 18.83 -8.24
C LEU A 164 1.15 19.95 -7.56
N LEU A 165 0.80 21.17 -7.86
CA LEU A 165 1.28 22.34 -7.14
C LEU A 165 0.46 22.52 -5.86
N HIS A 166 1.10 23.06 -4.83
CA HIS A 166 0.42 23.34 -3.58
C HIS A 166 -0.58 24.49 -3.76
N PRO A 167 -1.75 24.49 -3.11
CA PRO A 167 -2.71 25.61 -3.22
C PRO A 167 -2.16 26.97 -2.81
N ASP A 168 -1.10 26.97 -1.98
CA ASP A 168 -0.41 28.18 -1.51
C ASP A 168 0.68 28.68 -2.49
N ASP A 169 0.95 27.94 -3.56
CA ASP A 169 1.87 28.39 -4.59
C ASP A 169 1.15 29.47 -5.43
N ASP A 170 1.81 30.60 -5.63
CA ASP A 170 1.29 31.78 -6.36
C ASP A 170 1.17 31.55 -7.88
N TYR A 171 0.88 30.32 -8.29
CA TYR A 171 0.72 29.94 -9.69
C TYR A 171 -0.74 29.67 -10.04
N VAL A 172 -1.15 30.15 -11.22
CA VAL A 172 -2.47 29.86 -11.81
C VAL A 172 -2.57 28.44 -12.38
N PHE A 173 -1.45 27.72 -12.43
CA PHE A 173 -1.33 26.36 -12.94
C PHE A 173 -1.58 25.32 -11.86
N ASP A 174 -2.10 24.18 -12.27
CA ASP A 174 -2.54 23.12 -11.35
C ASP A 174 -1.38 22.13 -11.00
N ALA A 175 -0.43 21.93 -11.94
CA ALA A 175 0.66 20.98 -11.75
C ALA A 175 1.91 21.33 -12.56
N ARG A 176 3.04 20.71 -12.19
CA ARG A 176 4.34 20.94 -12.84
C ARG A 176 5.07 19.64 -13.14
N ARG A 177 5.80 19.62 -14.24
CA ARG A 177 6.79 18.61 -14.59
C ARG A 177 8.01 19.27 -15.23
N GLY A 178 9.09 19.45 -14.45
CA GLY A 178 10.23 20.25 -14.89
C GLY A 178 9.80 21.68 -15.23
N ASN A 179 10.08 22.13 -16.47
CA ASN A 179 9.68 23.46 -16.94
C ASN A 179 8.26 23.49 -17.57
N ALA A 180 7.57 22.37 -17.63
CA ALA A 180 6.21 22.30 -18.16
C ALA A 180 5.20 22.50 -17.04
N LEU A 181 4.30 23.47 -17.23
CA LEU A 181 3.21 23.81 -16.36
C LEU A 181 1.90 23.28 -16.96
N LEU A 182 1.13 22.56 -16.15
CA LEU A 182 -0.18 22.00 -16.54
C LEU A 182 -1.30 22.89 -16.04
N LYS A 183 -2.21 23.23 -16.94
CA LYS A 183 -3.53 23.80 -16.61
C LYS A 183 -4.62 22.88 -17.10
N VAL A 184 -5.54 22.49 -16.22
CA VAL A 184 -6.73 21.71 -16.55
C VAL A 184 -7.94 22.65 -16.59
N VAL A 185 -8.69 22.60 -17.68
CA VAL A 185 -9.89 23.40 -17.89
C VAL A 185 -11.09 22.48 -18.07
N GLU A 186 -11.98 22.50 -17.08
CA GLU A 186 -13.29 21.86 -17.21
C GLU A 186 -14.18 22.75 -18.09
N GLY A 187 -14.19 22.47 -19.39
CA GLY A 187 -14.92 23.25 -20.37
C GLY A 187 -14.11 23.49 -21.65
N VAL A 188 -14.33 24.64 -22.25
CA VAL A 188 -13.80 24.97 -23.58
C VAL A 188 -12.49 25.75 -23.46
N ALA A 189 -11.41 25.20 -24.01
CA ALA A 189 -10.17 25.93 -24.20
C ALA A 189 -10.33 26.90 -25.40
N THR A 190 -10.10 28.19 -25.15
CA THR A 190 -10.15 29.28 -26.16
C THR A 190 -8.79 29.95 -26.33
N THR A 191 -8.63 30.77 -27.35
CA THR A 191 -7.42 31.58 -27.59
C THR A 191 -7.15 32.58 -26.48
N GLU A 192 -8.22 33.16 -25.89
CA GLU A 192 -8.12 34.11 -24.78
C GLU A 192 -7.54 33.47 -23.53
N ILE A 193 -7.93 32.20 -23.22
CA ILE A 193 -7.34 31.44 -22.12
C ILE A 193 -5.87 31.20 -22.38
N VAL A 194 -5.50 30.88 -23.63
CA VAL A 194 -4.09 30.68 -24.00
C VAL A 194 -3.29 31.96 -23.83
N ASP A 195 -3.80 33.09 -24.26
CA ASP A 195 -3.13 34.38 -24.13
C ASP A 195 -2.95 34.76 -22.66
N TRP A 196 -3.96 34.53 -21.83
CA TRP A 196 -3.89 34.76 -20.41
C TRP A 196 -2.86 33.87 -19.74
N LEU A 197 -2.86 32.55 -20.01
CA LEU A 197 -1.88 31.62 -19.45
C LEU A 197 -0.46 31.96 -19.88
N ALA A 198 -0.27 32.37 -21.14
CA ALA A 198 1.04 32.76 -21.65
C ALA A 198 1.60 34.01 -20.96
N SER A 199 0.74 34.89 -20.45
CA SER A 199 1.15 36.05 -19.67
C SER A 199 1.58 35.70 -18.22
N GLN A 200 1.30 34.49 -17.75
CA GLN A 200 1.57 34.05 -16.38
C GLN A 200 2.84 33.21 -16.24
N ILE A 201 3.45 32.76 -17.35
CA ILE A 201 4.65 31.92 -17.31
C ILE A 201 5.94 32.76 -17.25
N GLN A 202 6.98 32.13 -16.71
CA GLN A 202 8.33 32.72 -16.72
C GLN A 202 9.12 32.32 -17.97
N PRO A 203 10.19 33.06 -18.32
CA PRO A 203 11.03 32.68 -19.43
C PRO A 203 11.59 31.26 -19.31
N GLY A 204 11.42 30.44 -20.34
CA GLY A 204 11.84 29.06 -20.38
C GLY A 204 10.80 28.04 -19.89
N GLU A 205 9.66 28.47 -19.37
CA GLU A 205 8.54 27.59 -19.06
C GLU A 205 7.69 27.29 -20.29
N THR A 206 7.02 26.15 -20.28
CA THR A 206 6.08 25.73 -21.32
C THR A 206 4.73 25.38 -20.73
N ILE A 207 3.69 25.42 -21.54
CA ILE A 207 2.31 25.16 -21.12
C ILE A 207 1.80 23.84 -21.68
N VAL A 208 1.21 23.01 -20.82
CA VAL A 208 0.35 21.91 -21.22
C VAL A 208 -1.07 22.28 -20.79
N LEU A 209 -1.93 22.59 -21.76
CA LEU A 209 -3.33 22.94 -21.53
C LEU A 209 -4.19 21.72 -21.78
N ALA A 210 -4.76 21.12 -20.74
CA ALA A 210 -5.72 20.02 -20.84
C ALA A 210 -7.14 20.57 -20.73
N ALA A 211 -8.03 20.21 -21.64
CA ALA A 211 -9.42 20.69 -21.64
C ALA A 211 -10.39 19.62 -22.13
N THR A 212 -11.63 19.67 -21.62
CA THR A 212 -12.70 18.74 -22.05
C THR A 212 -13.20 19.07 -23.47
N THR A 213 -13.04 20.31 -23.89
CA THR A 213 -13.32 20.74 -25.28
C THR A 213 -12.23 21.72 -25.72
N VAL A 214 -11.82 21.62 -26.96
CA VAL A 214 -10.77 22.48 -27.55
C VAL A 214 -11.32 23.13 -28.80
N MET A 215 -11.36 24.47 -28.83
CA MET A 215 -11.79 25.23 -30.03
C MET A 215 -10.75 25.12 -31.16
N ASP A 216 -11.22 25.24 -32.36
CA ASP A 216 -10.35 25.28 -33.54
C ASP A 216 -9.34 26.43 -33.46
N GLY A 217 -8.11 26.16 -33.90
CA GLY A 217 -7.03 27.13 -33.89
C GLY A 217 -6.25 27.24 -32.57
N VAL A 218 -6.81 26.83 -31.41
CA VAL A 218 -6.18 26.95 -30.09
C VAL A 218 -4.83 26.20 -30.04
N ARG A 219 -4.73 25.01 -30.60
CA ARG A 219 -3.48 24.23 -30.68
C ARG A 219 -2.37 24.95 -31.43
N GLN A 220 -2.74 25.58 -32.56
CA GLN A 220 -1.80 26.32 -33.38
C GLN A 220 -1.39 27.63 -32.71
N HIS A 221 -2.34 28.32 -32.11
CA HIS A 221 -2.15 29.59 -31.41
C HIS A 221 -1.15 29.38 -30.23
N LEU A 222 -1.39 28.41 -29.37
CA LEU A 222 -0.48 28.09 -28.25
C LEU A 222 0.93 27.76 -28.72
N ARG A 223 1.08 26.94 -29.77
CA ARG A 223 2.42 26.58 -30.32
C ARG A 223 3.19 27.77 -30.89
N LYS A 224 2.48 28.72 -31.46
CA LYS A 224 3.09 29.97 -31.97
C LYS A 224 3.51 30.89 -30.84
N LEU A 225 2.69 31.01 -29.80
CA LEU A 225 2.90 31.93 -28.71
C LEU A 225 3.99 31.44 -27.75
N VAL A 226 3.96 30.15 -27.39
CA VAL A 226 4.91 29.54 -26.46
C VAL A 226 5.46 28.26 -27.07
N LYS A 227 6.69 28.32 -27.62
CA LYS A 227 7.34 27.18 -28.26
C LYS A 227 7.52 26.02 -27.27
N GLY A 228 7.18 24.81 -27.67
CA GLY A 228 7.28 23.60 -26.83
C GLY A 228 6.00 23.30 -26.03
N SER A 229 5.01 24.20 -26.07
CA SER A 229 3.72 23.99 -25.43
C SER A 229 2.76 23.15 -26.27
N ARG A 230 1.79 22.52 -25.61
CA ARG A 230 0.79 21.66 -26.26
C ARG A 230 -0.58 21.76 -25.60
N VAL A 231 -1.61 21.44 -26.37
CA VAL A 231 -2.98 21.25 -25.88
C VAL A 231 -3.31 19.76 -25.89
N VAL A 232 -3.97 19.31 -24.83
CA VAL A 232 -4.45 17.93 -24.62
C VAL A 232 -5.97 17.98 -24.56
N ALA A 233 -6.65 17.36 -25.52
CA ALA A 233 -8.09 17.19 -25.46
C ALA A 233 -8.44 15.97 -24.59
N LEU A 234 -9.36 16.15 -23.64
CA LEU A 234 -9.79 15.08 -22.74
C LEU A 234 -11.07 14.42 -23.31
N PRO A 235 -11.18 13.10 -23.26
CA PRO A 235 -10.17 12.12 -22.82
C PRO A 235 -9.19 11.69 -23.92
N ASP A 236 -9.46 12.01 -25.18
CA ASP A 236 -8.86 11.41 -26.38
C ASP A 236 -7.33 11.48 -26.42
N ASP A 237 -6.75 12.60 -26.06
CA ASP A 237 -5.29 12.78 -26.10
C ASP A 237 -4.55 12.16 -24.91
N VAL A 238 -5.28 11.77 -23.85
CA VAL A 238 -4.71 11.10 -22.66
C VAL A 238 -4.59 9.60 -22.90
N PHE A 239 -5.58 9.03 -23.58
CA PHE A 239 -5.71 7.59 -23.80
C PHE A 239 -5.50 7.18 -25.26
N ARG A 240 -4.73 7.92 -26.03
CA ARG A 240 -4.29 7.43 -27.33
C ARG A 240 -3.48 6.17 -27.13
N TYR A 241 -4.10 5.02 -27.38
CA TYR A 241 -3.34 3.83 -27.65
C TYR A 241 -2.42 4.17 -28.82
N SER A 242 -1.12 4.08 -28.61
CA SER A 242 -0.19 4.02 -29.74
C SER A 242 -0.64 2.80 -30.56
N GLU A 243 -1.36 3.01 -31.65
CA GLU A 243 -1.42 2.02 -32.70
C GLU A 243 0.04 1.66 -32.95
N GLY A 244 0.35 0.37 -32.76
CA GLY A 244 1.70 -0.13 -32.80
C GLY A 244 2.37 0.32 -34.10
N GLY A 245 3.31 1.23 -33.96
CA GLY A 245 4.23 1.52 -35.01
C GLY A 245 5.17 0.35 -35.16
N ASP A 246 4.79 -0.63 -35.99
CA ASP A 246 5.76 -1.40 -36.74
C ASP A 246 6.52 -0.41 -37.63
N GLN A 247 7.74 -0.08 -37.24
CA GLN A 247 8.87 0.10 -38.15
C GLN A 247 10.18 0.12 -37.35
#